data_fea2406343d9445290cced4dd2c5971a
#
_entry.id   fea2406343d9445290cced4dd2c5971a
#
_cell.length_a   1.000
_cell.length_b   1.000
_cell.length_c   1.000
_cell.angle_alpha   90.00
_cell.angle_beta   90.00
_cell.angle_gamma   90.00
#
_symmetry.space_group_name_H-M   'P 1'
#
loop_
_entity.id
_entity.type
_entity.pdbx_description
1 polymer ?
#
loop_
_entity_poly.entity_id
_entity_poly.type
_entity_poly.pdbx_seq_one_letter_code
_entity_poly.pdbx_strand_id
1 'polypeptide(L)'
;MGRFKSLVDSKEGIENFMVQYRIPPGVGIKYCKERQWHENKQKGEVVIPMITFIEGGMRIPKVTVTRDYLRAYRLAPTQCALNMFRILGFLDTLNEKMGLGLTHYDVNWVYNLLHLKGQGYYLKSWYPEIRLIQCFPDSYKGLNKDFLIVLEEWHGGLPCSTREG
;
A
#
# COMPACT_ATOMS: atom_id res chain seq x y z
N MET A 1 -10.56 15.93 11.24
CA MET A 1 -9.15 15.63 11.54
C MET A 1 -8.88 14.21 11.09
N GLY A 2 -7.77 13.94 10.42
CA GLY A 2 -7.41 12.58 10.02
C GLY A 2 -7.16 11.68 11.25
N ARG A 3 -7.57 10.43 11.17
CA ARG A 3 -7.46 9.45 12.28
C ARG A 3 -6.00 9.22 12.71
N PHE A 4 -5.07 9.29 11.78
CA PHE A 4 -3.67 8.95 12.00
C PHE A 4 -2.73 10.15 12.03
N LYS A 5 -3.26 11.38 11.92
CA LYS A 5 -2.43 12.59 11.88
C LYS A 5 -1.51 12.68 13.08
N SER A 6 -1.98 12.35 14.28
CA SER A 6 -1.20 12.43 15.52
C SER A 6 0.04 11.54 15.54
N LEU A 7 0.10 10.53 14.68
CA LEU A 7 1.28 9.66 14.56
C LEU A 7 2.45 10.34 13.83
N VAL A 8 2.18 11.38 13.06
CA VAL A 8 3.15 12.02 12.13
C VAL A 8 3.06 13.55 12.16
N ASP A 9 2.53 14.14 13.22
CA ASP A 9 2.36 15.59 13.36
C ASP A 9 3.59 16.30 13.93
N SER A 10 4.57 15.54 14.38
CA SER A 10 5.86 16.03 14.88
C SER A 10 7.02 15.28 14.25
N LYS A 11 8.22 15.84 14.34
CA LYS A 11 9.44 15.17 13.88
C LYS A 11 9.65 13.84 14.59
N GLU A 12 9.47 13.82 15.90
CA GLU A 12 9.57 12.60 16.71
C GLU A 12 8.51 11.58 16.33
N GLY A 13 7.27 12.01 16.08
CA GLY A 13 6.20 11.14 15.59
C GLY A 13 6.52 10.50 14.24
N ILE A 14 7.08 11.25 13.31
CA ILE A 14 7.54 10.73 12.02
C ILE A 14 8.66 9.70 12.21
N GLU A 15 9.66 9.99 13.03
CA GLU A 15 10.76 9.06 13.33
C GLU A 15 10.25 7.77 13.96
N ASN A 16 9.36 7.85 14.94
CA ASN A 16 8.73 6.70 15.57
C ASN A 16 7.89 5.87 14.59
N PHE A 17 7.13 6.53 13.73
CA PHE A 17 6.36 5.88 12.67
C PHE A 17 7.28 5.11 11.73
N MET A 18 8.38 5.73 11.28
CA MET A 18 9.36 5.11 10.39
C MET A 18 9.97 3.85 11.03
N VAL A 19 10.35 3.93 12.31
CA VAL A 19 10.89 2.79 13.06
C VAL A 19 9.86 1.67 13.17
N GLN A 20 8.66 2.00 13.59
CA GLN A 20 7.58 1.03 13.79
C GLN A 20 7.22 0.27 12.52
N TYR A 21 7.16 0.95 11.40
CA TYR A 21 6.81 0.36 10.11
C TYR A 21 8.01 0.01 9.24
N ARG A 22 9.22 0.04 9.82
CA ARG A 22 10.49 -0.34 9.17
C ARG A 22 10.78 0.45 7.90
N ILE A 23 10.41 1.72 7.89
CA ILE A 23 10.76 2.65 6.84
C ILE A 23 12.23 3.05 7.04
N PRO A 24 13.11 2.90 6.03
CA PRO A 24 14.52 3.21 6.20
C PRO A 24 14.78 4.66 6.60
N PRO A 25 15.75 4.92 7.48
CA PRO A 25 16.16 6.28 7.79
C PRO A 25 16.66 6.98 6.51
N GLY A 26 16.35 8.25 6.38
CA GLY A 26 16.69 9.04 5.19
C GLY A 26 15.63 9.08 4.11
N VAL A 27 14.57 8.26 4.22
CA VAL A 27 13.41 8.38 3.34
C VAL A 27 12.64 9.65 3.68
N GLY A 28 12.43 10.50 2.68
CA GLY A 28 11.59 11.69 2.82
C GLY A 28 10.13 11.30 2.79
N ILE A 29 9.43 11.46 3.91
CA ILE A 29 7.97 11.31 3.97
C ILE A 29 7.33 12.61 4.45
N LYS A 30 6.16 12.92 3.88
CA LYS A 30 5.35 14.08 4.26
C LYS A 30 3.92 13.62 4.51
N TYR A 31 3.32 14.09 5.59
CA TYR A 31 1.90 13.87 5.83
C TYR A 31 1.04 14.75 4.92
N CYS A 32 -0.03 14.17 4.42
CA CYS A 32 -1.01 14.88 3.60
C CYS A 32 -2.43 14.40 3.91
N LYS A 33 -3.37 15.32 3.93
CA LYS A 33 -4.80 15.00 4.03
C LYS A 33 -5.39 14.67 2.66
N GLU A 34 -6.52 13.97 2.68
CA GLU A 34 -7.40 13.87 1.52
C GLU A 34 -7.60 15.23 0.85
N ARG A 35 -7.54 15.30 -0.45
CA ARG A 35 -7.63 16.50 -1.30
C ARG A 35 -6.37 17.37 -1.39
N GLN A 36 -5.51 17.36 -0.39
CA GLN A 36 -4.28 18.18 -0.42
C GLN A 36 -3.13 17.50 -1.18
N TRP A 37 -3.19 16.20 -1.39
CA TRP A 37 -2.10 15.49 -2.06
C TRP A 37 -1.98 15.85 -3.55
N HIS A 38 -3.07 16.27 -4.21
CA HIS A 38 -3.02 16.77 -5.58
C HIS A 38 -2.17 18.05 -5.70
N GLU A 39 -2.24 18.90 -4.67
CA GLU A 39 -1.54 20.19 -4.65
C GLU A 39 -0.09 20.05 -4.14
N ASN A 40 0.13 19.16 -3.20
CA ASN A 40 1.41 19.01 -2.49
C ASN A 40 2.36 17.99 -3.11
N LYS A 41 1.88 17.14 -4.01
CA LYS A 41 2.70 16.13 -4.67
C LYS A 41 3.53 16.74 -5.79
N GLN A 42 4.83 16.46 -5.77
CA GLN A 42 5.75 16.79 -6.84
C GLN A 42 5.92 15.62 -7.81
N LYS A 43 6.52 15.92 -8.98
CA LYS A 43 6.88 14.88 -9.95
C LYS A 43 7.83 13.87 -9.30
N GLY A 44 7.55 12.59 -9.44
CA GLY A 44 8.37 11.53 -8.86
C GLY A 44 8.02 11.15 -7.41
N GLU A 45 7.07 11.81 -6.78
CA GLU A 45 6.56 11.42 -5.48
C GLU A 45 5.36 10.48 -5.62
N VAL A 46 5.24 9.52 -4.73
CA VAL A 46 4.09 8.59 -4.65
C VAL A 46 3.27 8.87 -3.40
N VAL A 47 1.96 8.86 -3.56
CA VAL A 47 1.02 9.01 -2.45
C VAL A 47 0.58 7.64 -1.97
N ILE A 48 0.74 7.38 -0.68
CA ILE A 48 0.39 6.11 -0.06
C ILE A 48 -0.56 6.34 1.11
N PRO A 49 -1.72 5.67 1.16
CA PRO A 49 -2.59 5.76 2.32
C PRO A 49 -1.90 5.23 3.58
N MET A 50 -1.94 5.97 4.67
CA MET A 50 -1.28 5.56 5.93
C MET A 50 -1.80 4.22 6.45
N ILE A 51 -3.08 3.94 6.24
CA ILE A 51 -3.71 2.69 6.67
C ILE A 51 -3.08 1.45 6.03
N THR A 52 -2.45 1.58 4.86
CA THR A 52 -1.77 0.47 4.20
C THR A 52 -0.54 0.00 4.97
N PHE A 53 0.13 0.91 5.67
CA PHE A 53 1.21 0.55 6.60
C PHE A 53 0.64 -0.01 7.90
N ILE A 54 -0.35 0.66 8.48
CA ILE A 54 -0.86 0.40 9.83
C ILE A 54 -1.63 -0.92 9.88
N GLU A 55 -2.53 -1.14 8.94
CA GLU A 55 -3.41 -2.31 8.92
C GLU A 55 -3.14 -3.23 7.72
N GLY A 56 -2.55 -2.71 6.65
CA GLY A 56 -2.27 -3.46 5.42
C GLY A 56 -0.95 -4.23 5.44
N GLY A 57 -0.07 -3.97 6.40
CA GLY A 57 1.24 -4.61 6.47
C GLY A 57 2.20 -4.22 5.35
N MET A 58 1.91 -3.12 4.64
CA MET A 58 2.79 -2.63 3.58
C MET A 58 4.15 -2.25 4.15
N ARG A 59 5.21 -2.66 3.46
CA ARG A 59 6.59 -2.32 3.78
C ARG A 59 7.32 -1.90 2.53
N ILE A 60 8.12 -0.88 2.61
CA ILE A 60 8.94 -0.39 1.52
C ILE A 60 10.38 -0.26 2.05
N PRO A 61 11.43 -0.50 1.26
CA PRO A 61 11.47 -0.70 -0.20
C PRO A 61 11.55 -2.15 -0.67
N LYS A 62 11.60 -3.12 0.24
CA LYS A 62 11.92 -4.53 -0.07
C LYS A 62 10.73 -5.39 -0.50
N VAL A 63 9.59 -4.79 -0.74
CA VAL A 63 8.40 -5.54 -1.14
C VAL A 63 8.42 -5.82 -2.63
N THR A 64 8.82 -7.01 -3.00
CA THR A 64 8.93 -7.42 -4.39
C THR A 64 7.59 -7.79 -5.01
N VAL A 65 6.80 -8.63 -4.36
CA VAL A 65 5.49 -9.07 -4.89
C VAL A 65 4.52 -7.89 -4.97
N THR A 66 4.42 -7.10 -3.91
CA THR A 66 3.55 -5.92 -3.88
C THR A 66 3.93 -4.93 -4.97
N ARG A 67 5.20 -4.55 -5.06
CA ARG A 67 5.68 -3.61 -6.08
C ARG A 67 5.46 -4.14 -7.48
N ASP A 68 5.84 -5.38 -7.75
CA ASP A 68 5.78 -5.96 -9.08
C ASP A 68 4.33 -6.17 -9.53
N TYR A 69 3.43 -6.50 -8.61
CA TYR A 69 2.00 -6.58 -8.87
C TYR A 69 1.41 -5.21 -9.26
N LEU A 70 1.67 -4.19 -8.45
CA LEU A 70 1.19 -2.83 -8.73
C LEU A 70 1.75 -2.29 -10.05
N ARG A 71 3.01 -2.56 -10.35
CA ARG A 71 3.63 -2.17 -11.63
C ARG A 71 3.04 -2.91 -12.82
N ALA A 72 2.85 -4.23 -12.71
CA ALA A 72 2.30 -5.05 -13.78
C ALA A 72 0.89 -4.59 -14.20
N TYR A 73 0.07 -4.20 -13.23
CA TYR A 73 -1.29 -3.72 -13.48
C TYR A 73 -1.42 -2.19 -13.52
N ARG A 74 -0.29 -1.46 -13.43
CA ARG A 74 -0.25 0.01 -13.44
C ARG A 74 -1.16 0.65 -12.38
N LEU A 75 -1.15 0.09 -11.18
CA LEU A 75 -1.98 0.56 -10.07
C LEU A 75 -1.17 1.43 -9.14
N ALA A 76 -1.68 2.63 -8.87
CA ALA A 76 -1.16 3.46 -7.78
C ALA A 76 -1.69 2.95 -6.43
N PRO A 77 -0.93 3.08 -5.33
CA PRO A 77 -1.38 2.65 -4.00
C PRO A 77 -2.73 3.23 -3.57
N THR A 78 -3.04 4.45 -3.99
CA THR A 78 -4.33 5.12 -3.70
C THR A 78 -5.53 4.51 -4.42
N GLN A 79 -5.31 3.71 -5.44
CA GLN A 79 -6.37 3.03 -6.21
C GLN A 79 -6.70 1.65 -5.67
N CYS A 80 -5.96 1.16 -4.67
CA CYS A 80 -6.04 -0.21 -4.20
C CYS A 80 -6.74 -0.29 -2.84
N ALA A 81 -7.58 -1.30 -2.68
CA ALA A 81 -8.20 -1.62 -1.41
C ALA A 81 -7.21 -2.22 -0.41
N LEU A 82 -7.54 -2.13 0.86
CA LEU A 82 -6.67 -2.59 1.95
C LEU A 82 -6.37 -4.11 1.87
N ASN A 83 -7.34 -4.91 1.41
CA ASN A 83 -7.15 -6.35 1.27
C ASN A 83 -6.02 -6.71 0.29
N MET A 84 -5.81 -5.91 -0.74
CA MET A 84 -4.69 -6.11 -1.67
C MET A 84 -3.36 -6.05 -0.94
N PHE A 85 -3.15 -5.03 -0.12
CA PHE A 85 -1.90 -4.86 0.63
C PHE A 85 -1.69 -5.97 1.64
N ARG A 86 -2.75 -6.47 2.27
CA ARG A 86 -2.68 -7.61 3.19
C ARG A 86 -2.26 -8.89 2.49
N ILE A 87 -2.87 -9.19 1.34
CA ILE A 87 -2.55 -10.38 0.55
C ILE A 87 -1.13 -10.29 0.01
N LEU A 88 -0.81 -9.20 -0.68
CA LEU A 88 0.51 -9.00 -1.27
C LEU A 88 1.61 -8.91 -0.21
N GLY A 89 1.37 -8.19 0.88
CA GLY A 89 2.30 -8.10 2.01
C GLY A 89 2.53 -9.41 2.74
N PHE A 90 1.51 -10.28 2.81
CA PHE A 90 1.67 -11.64 3.33
C PHE A 90 2.61 -12.47 2.45
N LEU A 91 2.45 -12.40 1.13
CA LEU A 91 3.35 -13.09 0.19
C LEU A 91 4.79 -12.57 0.26
N ASP A 92 4.96 -11.25 0.39
CA ASP A 92 6.29 -10.66 0.62
C ASP A 92 6.92 -11.19 1.92
N THR A 93 6.12 -11.31 2.99
CA THR A 93 6.57 -11.89 4.25
C THR A 93 6.97 -13.36 4.13
N LEU A 94 6.20 -14.15 3.39
CA LEU A 94 6.55 -15.56 3.11
C LEU A 94 7.85 -15.68 2.32
N ASN A 95 8.04 -14.83 1.32
CA ASN A 95 9.29 -14.80 0.57
C ASN A 95 10.49 -14.44 1.46
N GLU A 96 10.34 -13.45 2.31
CA GLU A 96 11.41 -13.01 3.22
C GLU A 96 11.78 -14.10 4.23
N LYS A 97 10.78 -14.76 4.82
CA LYS A 97 11.00 -15.74 5.88
C LYS A 97 11.34 -17.15 5.39
N MET A 98 10.78 -17.55 4.27
CA MET A 98 10.83 -18.94 3.80
C MET A 98 11.55 -19.10 2.47
N GLY A 99 11.92 -18.02 1.79
CA GLY A 99 12.62 -18.07 0.52
C GLY A 99 11.84 -18.77 -0.61
N LEU A 100 10.52 -18.62 -0.65
CA LEU A 100 9.67 -19.37 -1.59
C LEU A 100 9.76 -18.86 -3.03
N GLY A 101 10.26 -17.64 -3.25
CA GLY A 101 10.38 -17.06 -4.58
C GLY A 101 9.03 -16.77 -5.26
N LEU A 102 7.97 -16.55 -4.47
CA LEU A 102 6.65 -16.20 -4.99
C LEU A 102 6.70 -14.87 -5.74
N THR A 103 5.95 -14.79 -6.82
CA THR A 103 5.88 -13.65 -7.71
C THR A 103 4.45 -13.11 -7.81
N HIS A 104 4.29 -11.99 -8.49
CA HIS A 104 2.95 -11.46 -8.78
C HIS A 104 2.10 -12.40 -9.66
N TYR A 105 2.71 -13.28 -10.44
CA TYR A 105 1.98 -14.30 -11.21
C TYR A 105 1.30 -15.32 -10.30
N ASP A 106 1.91 -15.67 -9.17
CA ASP A 106 1.34 -16.63 -8.22
C ASP A 106 0.05 -16.09 -7.59
N VAL A 107 -0.06 -14.77 -7.44
CA VAL A 107 -1.29 -14.12 -6.98
C VAL A 107 -2.47 -14.45 -7.90
N ASN A 108 -2.26 -14.42 -9.19
CA ASN A 108 -3.31 -14.64 -10.19
C ASN A 108 -3.84 -16.07 -10.24
N TRP A 109 -3.12 -17.04 -9.72
CA TRP A 109 -3.60 -18.40 -9.58
C TRP A 109 -4.70 -18.54 -8.52
N VAL A 110 -4.66 -17.70 -7.50
CA VAL A 110 -5.58 -17.78 -6.37
C VAL A 110 -6.61 -16.65 -6.42
N TYR A 111 -6.21 -15.47 -6.88
CA TYR A 111 -7.03 -14.26 -6.83
C TYR A 111 -7.28 -13.66 -8.21
N ASN A 112 -8.47 -13.08 -8.35
CA ASN A 112 -8.83 -12.23 -9.47
C ASN A 112 -8.79 -10.76 -9.04
N LEU A 113 -8.21 -9.92 -9.90
CA LEU A 113 -8.21 -8.47 -9.71
C LEU A 113 -9.53 -7.89 -10.22
N LEU A 114 -10.29 -7.29 -9.33
CA LEU A 114 -11.57 -6.67 -9.63
C LEU A 114 -11.55 -5.18 -9.30
N HIS A 115 -12.39 -4.43 -9.99
CA HIS A 115 -12.60 -3.02 -9.74
C HIS A 115 -14.05 -2.76 -9.34
N LEU A 116 -14.25 -2.04 -8.25
CA LEU A 116 -15.56 -1.60 -7.81
C LEU A 116 -15.61 -0.07 -7.77
N LYS A 117 -16.54 0.48 -8.51
CA LYS A 117 -16.73 1.94 -8.61
C LYS A 117 -16.85 2.56 -7.21
N GLY A 118 -16.04 3.57 -6.93
CA GLY A 118 -15.98 4.25 -5.64
C GLY A 118 -15.20 3.54 -4.54
N GLN A 119 -14.71 2.31 -4.77
CA GLN A 119 -13.93 1.54 -3.80
C GLN A 119 -12.53 1.15 -4.30
N GLY A 120 -12.30 1.26 -5.61
CA GLY A 120 -11.02 0.95 -6.22
C GLY A 120 -10.83 -0.53 -6.55
N TYR A 121 -9.58 -0.91 -6.73
CA TYR A 121 -9.19 -2.28 -7.07
C TYR A 121 -9.05 -3.15 -5.83
N TYR A 122 -9.49 -4.40 -5.93
CA TYR A 122 -9.38 -5.37 -4.86
C TYR A 122 -9.15 -6.79 -5.41
N LEU A 123 -8.65 -7.67 -4.55
CA LEU A 123 -8.44 -9.07 -4.87
C LEU A 123 -9.58 -9.93 -4.32
N LYS A 124 -10.13 -10.77 -5.18
CA LYS A 124 -11.14 -11.76 -4.80
C LYS A 124 -10.66 -13.14 -5.20
N SER A 125 -10.73 -14.11 -4.28
CA SER A 125 -10.39 -15.49 -4.59
C SER A 125 -11.27 -16.04 -5.71
N TRP A 126 -10.67 -16.79 -6.65
CA TRP A 126 -11.39 -17.53 -7.67
C TRP A 126 -12.36 -18.56 -7.08
N TYR A 127 -11.93 -19.20 -5.99
CA TYR A 127 -12.68 -20.21 -5.27
C TYR A 127 -12.85 -19.76 -3.82
N PRO A 128 -14.09 -19.66 -3.31
CA PRO A 128 -14.34 -19.20 -1.93
C PRO A 128 -13.62 -19.98 -0.84
N GLU A 129 -13.38 -21.28 -1.10
CA GLU A 129 -12.68 -22.18 -0.19
C GLU A 129 -11.16 -22.06 -0.23
N ILE A 130 -10.60 -21.47 -1.28
CA ILE A 130 -9.15 -21.26 -1.44
C ILE A 130 -8.82 -19.80 -1.14
N ARG A 131 -8.34 -19.55 0.05
CA ARG A 131 -7.90 -18.20 0.46
C ARG A 131 -6.55 -18.30 1.14
N LEU A 132 -5.61 -17.48 0.71
CA LEU A 132 -4.29 -17.37 1.36
C LEU A 132 -4.40 -16.76 2.76
N ILE A 133 -5.38 -15.88 2.95
CA ILE A 133 -5.65 -15.21 4.21
C ILE A 133 -7.14 -15.26 4.50
N GLN A 134 -7.47 -15.63 5.73
CA GLN A 134 -8.85 -15.65 6.25
C GLN A 134 -9.09 -14.46 7.18
N CYS A 135 -10.34 -14.12 7.39
CA CYS A 135 -10.77 -13.08 8.34
C CYS A 135 -10.30 -11.66 7.99
N PHE A 136 -10.56 -11.22 6.76
CA PHE A 136 -10.45 -9.80 6.46
C PHE A 136 -11.65 -9.03 7.01
N PRO A 137 -11.42 -7.94 7.73
CA PRO A 137 -12.49 -6.97 7.90
C PRO A 137 -12.82 -6.37 6.53
N ASP A 138 -14.08 -6.42 6.15
CA ASP A 138 -14.64 -5.81 4.95
C ASP A 138 -14.67 -4.28 5.08
N SER A 139 -13.56 -3.64 5.39
CA SER A 139 -13.62 -2.19 5.58
C SER A 139 -12.76 -1.46 4.58
N TYR A 140 -13.40 -1.02 3.53
CA TYR A 140 -12.94 0.11 2.72
C TYR A 140 -13.05 1.45 3.47
N LYS A 141 -13.60 1.45 4.68
CA LYS A 141 -13.80 2.62 5.51
C LYS A 141 -12.48 3.10 6.08
N GLY A 142 -12.03 4.27 5.65
CA GLY A 142 -10.88 4.97 6.21
C GLY A 142 -9.65 5.06 5.32
N LEU A 143 -9.66 4.49 4.11
CA LEU A 143 -8.57 4.60 3.13
C LEU A 143 -8.28 6.05 2.71
N ASN A 144 -9.23 6.95 2.86
CA ASN A 144 -9.27 8.21 2.13
C ASN A 144 -9.00 9.45 2.98
N LYS A 145 -8.40 9.34 4.17
CA LYS A 145 -8.26 10.50 5.05
C LYS A 145 -6.84 10.91 5.38
N ASP A 146 -5.92 9.96 5.46
CA ASP A 146 -4.56 10.19 5.86
C ASP A 146 -3.59 9.55 4.87
N PHE A 147 -2.70 10.34 4.30
CA PHE A 147 -1.75 9.90 3.28
C PHE A 147 -0.34 10.32 3.65
N LEU A 148 0.62 9.54 3.17
CA LEU A 148 2.02 9.92 3.12
C LEU A 148 2.43 10.15 1.68
N ILE A 149 3.15 11.23 1.44
CA ILE A 149 3.86 11.49 0.19
C ILE A 149 5.29 10.99 0.37
N VAL A 150 5.70 10.10 -0.52
CA VAL A 150 6.98 9.41 -0.45
C VAL A 150 7.82 9.72 -1.70
N LEU A 151 9.11 9.97 -1.51
CA LEU A 151 10.04 10.25 -2.59
C LEU A 151 10.27 9.04 -3.50
N GLU A 152 10.43 9.29 -4.80
CA GLU A 152 10.54 8.26 -5.86
C GLU A 152 11.68 7.27 -5.65
N GLU A 153 12.85 7.74 -5.26
CA GLU A 153 14.04 6.90 -5.07
C GLU A 153 13.82 5.75 -4.10
N TRP A 154 12.81 5.89 -3.28
CA TRP A 154 12.54 4.95 -2.21
C TRP A 154 11.42 3.95 -2.51
N HIS A 155 10.42 4.32 -3.28
CA HIS A 155 9.29 3.43 -3.57
C HIS A 155 9.57 2.39 -4.68
N GLY A 156 10.78 2.36 -5.22
CA GLY A 156 11.19 1.36 -6.20
C GLY A 156 10.41 1.38 -7.51
N GLY A 157 9.94 2.55 -7.93
CA GLY A 157 9.18 2.71 -9.16
C GLY A 157 7.71 2.30 -9.06
N LEU A 158 7.09 2.44 -7.89
CA LEU A 158 5.63 2.31 -7.77
C LEU A 158 4.94 3.32 -8.70
N PRO A 159 3.83 2.93 -9.35
CA PRO A 159 3.07 3.86 -10.16
C PRO A 159 2.59 5.04 -9.33
N CYS A 160 2.87 6.23 -9.82
CA CYS A 160 2.28 7.43 -9.25
C CYS A 160 0.78 7.43 -9.54
N SER A 161 -0.03 7.97 -8.63
CA SER A 161 -1.43 8.21 -8.92
C SER A 161 -1.51 9.13 -10.14
N THR A 162 -1.77 8.54 -11.29
CA THR A 162 -2.14 9.30 -12.47
C THR A 162 -3.54 9.85 -12.25
N ARG A 163 -3.76 11.02 -12.79
CA ARG A 163 -5.08 11.60 -12.87
C ARG A 163 -6.02 10.58 -13.52
N GLU A 164 -7.19 10.42 -12.91
CA GLU A 164 -8.35 9.77 -13.51
C GLU A 164 -8.27 8.25 -13.66
N GLY A 165 -9.00 7.60 -12.80
CA GLY A 165 -9.57 6.30 -13.09
C GLY A 165 -11.04 6.41 -13.14
#